data_61e5e7fefdeabfb120fe1707e4a7b169
#
_entry.id   61e5e7fefdeabfb120fe1707e4a7b169
#
_cell.length_a   1.000
_cell.length_b   1.000
_cell.length_c   1.000
_cell.angle_alpha   90.00
_cell.angle_beta   90.00
_cell.angle_gamma   90.00
#
_symmetry.space_group_name_H-M   'P 1'
#
loop_
_entity.id
_entity.type
_entity.pdbx_description
1 polymer ?
#
loop_
_entity_poly.entity_id
_entity_poly.type
_entity_poly.pdbx_seq_one_letter_code
_entity_poly.pdbx_strand_id
1 'polypeptide(L)'
;MVKACHRSGIEVVLEMPFCTAADKMMMLECLRYYVMEYHIDGFILNPFVVSMESVHADPFLKNTKIMEHELGFQTVMRRFLKGDEGMIHDVIYWLKHHSKEQGIFNYITDQNGFTLNDLVSYDAKHN
;
A
#
# COMPACT_ATOMS: atom_id res chain seq x y z
N MET A 1 17.24 12.94 -2.76
CA MET A 1 16.92 11.52 -2.90
C MET A 1 16.17 11.25 -4.19
N VAL A 2 14.94 11.76 -4.42
CA VAL A 2 14.11 11.49 -5.62
C VAL A 2 14.88 11.71 -6.94
N LYS A 3 15.52 12.85 -7.14
CA LYS A 3 16.34 13.11 -8.34
C LYS A 3 17.44 12.07 -8.60
N ALA A 4 18.00 11.48 -7.55
CA ALA A 4 19.02 10.44 -7.72
C ALA A 4 18.39 9.13 -8.17
N CYS A 5 17.22 8.77 -7.61
CA CYS A 5 16.44 7.61 -8.05
C CYS A 5 16.06 7.74 -9.52
N HIS A 6 15.50 8.88 -9.93
CA HIS A 6 15.09 9.14 -11.31
C HIS A 6 16.27 9.07 -12.30
N ARG A 7 17.45 9.57 -11.92
CA ARG A 7 18.66 9.43 -12.78
C ARG A 7 19.06 7.97 -13.00
N SER A 8 18.69 7.10 -12.10
CA SER A 8 18.95 5.64 -12.18
C SER A 8 17.76 4.87 -12.75
N GLY A 9 16.72 5.55 -13.24
CA GLY A 9 15.51 4.92 -13.77
C GLY A 9 14.62 4.26 -12.69
N ILE A 10 14.75 4.71 -11.43
CA ILE A 10 14.00 4.17 -10.29
C ILE A 10 12.89 5.15 -9.93
N GLU A 11 11.65 4.69 -9.92
CA GLU A 11 10.49 5.43 -9.43
C GLU A 11 10.44 5.46 -7.90
N VAL A 12 9.87 6.52 -7.36
CA VAL A 12 9.71 6.69 -5.91
C VAL A 12 8.23 6.70 -5.56
N VAL A 13 7.83 5.73 -4.78
CA VAL A 13 6.47 5.60 -4.26
C VAL A 13 6.48 5.87 -2.76
N LEU A 14 5.56 6.68 -2.27
CA LEU A 14 5.40 7.00 -0.85
C LEU A 14 4.19 6.29 -0.26
N GLU A 15 4.40 5.62 0.86
CA GLU A 15 3.32 5.21 1.74
C GLU A 15 2.89 6.39 2.60
N MET A 16 1.59 6.75 2.56
CA MET A 16 1.06 7.91 3.27
C MET A 16 0.32 7.46 4.53
N PRO A 17 0.84 7.80 5.72
CA PRO A 17 0.26 7.37 7.00
C PRO A 17 -0.90 8.28 7.44
N PHE A 18 -1.86 8.51 6.56
CA PHE A 18 -3.04 9.28 6.90
C PHE A 18 -3.91 8.53 7.92
N CYS A 19 -4.51 9.27 8.84
CA CYS A 19 -5.44 8.75 9.83
C CYS A 19 -6.86 9.31 9.61
N THR A 20 -7.86 8.65 10.17
CA THR A 20 -9.27 9.03 10.01
C THR A 20 -9.61 10.42 10.57
N ALA A 21 -8.78 10.97 11.45
CA ALA A 21 -8.95 12.31 12.02
C ALA A 21 -8.44 13.44 11.10
N ALA A 22 -7.71 13.11 10.03
CA ALA A 22 -7.19 14.11 9.10
C ALA A 22 -8.30 14.62 8.16
N ASP A 23 -8.23 15.91 7.84
CA ASP A 23 -9.13 16.53 6.87
C ASP A 23 -8.86 15.97 5.46
N LYS A 24 -9.93 15.55 4.78
CA LYS A 24 -9.85 15.02 3.40
C LYS A 24 -9.24 16.01 2.41
N MET A 25 -9.54 17.30 2.56
CA MET A 25 -8.97 18.34 1.70
C MET A 25 -7.47 18.46 1.94
N MET A 26 -7.04 18.47 3.19
CA MET A 26 -5.63 18.50 3.56
C MET A 26 -4.87 17.28 3.03
N MET A 27 -5.49 16.09 3.04
CA MET A 27 -4.88 14.88 2.44
C MET A 27 -4.59 15.08 0.96
N LEU A 28 -5.57 15.58 0.18
CA LEU A 28 -5.39 15.85 -1.25
C LEU A 28 -4.31 16.91 -1.51
N GLU A 29 -4.31 18.00 -0.75
CA GLU A 29 -3.28 19.03 -0.86
C GLU A 29 -1.89 18.49 -0.56
N CYS A 30 -1.78 17.62 0.43
CA CYS A 30 -0.54 16.94 0.78
C CYS A 30 -0.03 16.07 -0.39
N LEU A 31 -0.90 15.27 -1.02
CA LEU A 31 -0.53 14.45 -2.18
C LEU A 31 -0.09 15.32 -3.36
N ARG A 32 -0.85 16.38 -3.67
CA ARG A 32 -0.48 17.36 -4.72
C ARG A 32 0.89 17.99 -4.45
N TYR A 33 1.14 18.37 -3.20
CA TYR A 33 2.42 18.97 -2.80
C TYR A 33 3.60 18.04 -3.09
N TYR A 34 3.49 16.76 -2.71
CA TYR A 34 4.56 15.80 -2.98
C TYR A 34 4.79 15.55 -4.47
N VAL A 35 3.73 15.50 -5.28
CA VAL A 35 3.87 15.35 -6.73
C VAL A 35 4.52 16.61 -7.35
N MET A 36 4.06 17.80 -6.99
CA MET A 36 4.49 19.04 -7.61
C MET A 36 5.92 19.44 -7.19
N GLU A 37 6.23 19.32 -5.89
CA GLU A 37 7.50 19.79 -5.34
C GLU A 37 8.61 18.73 -5.39
N TYR A 38 8.25 17.46 -5.17
CA TYR A 38 9.24 16.38 -5.08
C TYR A 38 9.21 15.43 -6.27
N HIS A 39 8.23 15.57 -7.16
CA HIS A 39 8.06 14.70 -8.34
C HIS A 39 7.96 13.22 -7.94
N ILE A 40 7.13 12.94 -6.94
CA ILE A 40 6.85 11.57 -6.51
C ILE A 40 6.01 10.88 -7.57
N ASP A 41 6.35 9.62 -7.88
CA ASP A 41 5.76 8.85 -8.97
C ASP A 41 4.49 8.10 -8.55
N GLY A 42 4.31 7.85 -7.25
CA GLY A 42 3.14 7.15 -6.75
C GLY A 42 2.96 7.21 -5.25
N PHE A 43 1.80 6.75 -4.82
CA PHE A 43 1.42 6.64 -3.41
C PHE A 43 0.81 5.28 -3.10
N ILE A 44 1.07 4.80 -1.89
CA ILE A 44 0.33 3.70 -1.27
C ILE A 44 -0.62 4.34 -0.25
N LEU A 45 -1.93 4.14 -0.43
CA LEU A 45 -2.98 4.77 0.35
C LEU A 45 -3.86 3.73 1.02
N ASN A 46 -4.41 4.11 2.19
CA ASN A 46 -5.43 3.32 2.85
C ASN A 46 -6.82 3.76 2.33
N PRO A 47 -7.56 2.92 1.58
CA PRO A 47 -8.84 3.29 1.00
C PRO A 47 -9.95 3.53 2.04
N PHE A 48 -9.78 3.05 3.27
CA PHE A 48 -10.72 3.32 4.36
C PHE A 48 -10.58 4.74 4.96
N VAL A 49 -9.48 5.43 4.65
CA VAL A 49 -9.16 6.76 5.18
C VAL A 49 -9.25 7.81 4.09
N VAL A 50 -8.68 7.51 2.92
CA VAL A 50 -8.61 8.44 1.78
C VAL A 50 -9.75 8.14 0.81
N SER A 51 -10.43 9.18 0.33
CA SER A 51 -11.43 9.03 -0.74
C SER A 51 -10.72 8.78 -2.08
N MET A 52 -10.67 7.52 -2.51
CA MET A 52 -10.03 7.13 -3.77
C MET A 52 -10.68 7.81 -4.98
N GLU A 53 -12.01 7.99 -4.95
CA GLU A 53 -12.73 8.73 -5.98
C GLU A 53 -12.20 10.17 -6.14
N SER A 54 -11.99 10.85 -5.00
CA SER A 54 -11.44 12.22 -5.00
C SER A 54 -10.01 12.27 -5.52
N VAL A 55 -9.20 11.26 -5.21
CA VAL A 55 -7.82 11.14 -5.70
C VAL A 55 -7.79 10.93 -7.22
N HIS A 56 -8.61 10.02 -7.73
CA HIS A 56 -8.68 9.73 -9.17
C HIS A 56 -9.28 10.87 -9.99
N ALA A 57 -10.19 11.64 -9.40
CA ALA A 57 -10.78 12.82 -10.04
C ALA A 57 -9.84 14.03 -10.08
N ASP A 58 -8.74 13.99 -9.31
CA ASP A 58 -7.83 15.12 -9.18
C ASP A 58 -6.92 15.27 -10.40
N PRO A 59 -6.93 16.44 -11.09
CA PRO A 59 -6.13 16.66 -12.29
C PRO A 59 -4.61 16.56 -12.06
N PHE A 60 -4.14 16.93 -10.86
CA PHE A 60 -2.71 16.90 -10.52
C PHE A 60 -2.21 15.48 -10.23
N LEU A 61 -3.11 14.59 -9.82
CA LEU A 61 -2.79 13.21 -9.47
C LEU A 61 -3.05 12.22 -10.62
N LYS A 62 -3.60 12.68 -11.74
CA LYS A 62 -4.01 11.84 -12.88
C LYS A 62 -2.93 10.91 -13.41
N ASN A 63 -1.67 11.35 -13.40
CA ASN A 63 -0.53 10.58 -13.91
C ASN A 63 0.29 9.92 -12.77
N THR A 64 -0.21 9.99 -11.55
CA THR A 64 0.45 9.43 -10.36
C THR A 64 -0.04 8.00 -10.15
N LYS A 65 0.88 7.09 -9.85
CA LYS A 65 0.53 5.69 -9.53
C LYS A 65 -0.13 5.64 -8.16
N ILE A 66 -1.36 5.18 -8.10
CA ILE A 66 -2.09 4.99 -6.84
C ILE A 66 -2.21 3.49 -6.58
N MET A 67 -1.75 3.08 -5.42
CA MET A 67 -1.80 1.69 -4.95
C MET A 67 -2.53 1.65 -3.61
N GLU A 68 -3.23 0.56 -3.36
CA GLU A 68 -3.93 0.32 -2.10
C GLU A 68 -3.22 -0.74 -1.28
N HIS A 69 -3.29 -0.61 0.04
CA HIS A 69 -2.92 -1.67 0.96
C HIS A 69 -3.93 -2.81 0.91
N GLU A 70 -3.45 -4.03 0.72
CA GLU A 70 -4.30 -5.22 0.72
C GLU A 70 -4.02 -6.10 1.95
N LEU A 71 -4.75 -5.82 3.02
CA LEU A 71 -4.61 -6.54 4.29
C LEU A 71 -5.05 -8.02 4.20
N GLY A 72 -5.95 -8.33 3.29
CA GLY A 72 -6.41 -9.71 3.04
C GLY A 72 -5.29 -10.60 2.54
N PHE A 73 -4.48 -10.10 1.61
CA PHE A 73 -3.31 -10.81 1.11
C PHE A 73 -2.33 -11.14 2.25
N GLN A 74 -1.97 -10.16 3.07
CA GLN A 74 -1.04 -10.35 4.19
C GLN A 74 -1.54 -11.44 5.15
N THR A 75 -2.82 -11.37 5.52
CA THR A 75 -3.43 -12.33 6.46
C THR A 75 -3.39 -13.76 5.92
N VAL A 76 -3.75 -13.97 4.65
CA VAL A 76 -3.75 -15.28 4.02
C VAL A 76 -2.34 -15.82 3.86
N MET A 77 -1.40 -15.00 3.38
CA MET A 77 -0.01 -15.41 3.21
C MET A 77 0.65 -15.74 4.55
N ARG A 78 0.34 -14.97 5.60
CA ARG A 78 0.82 -15.26 6.95
C ARG A 78 0.37 -16.65 7.44
N ARG A 79 -0.92 -16.96 7.33
CA ARG A 79 -1.48 -18.26 7.72
C ARG A 79 -0.89 -19.41 6.91
N PHE A 80 -0.73 -19.20 5.60
CA PHE A 80 -0.10 -20.18 4.72
C PHE A 80 1.36 -20.47 5.10
N LEU A 81 2.15 -19.42 5.34
CA LEU A 81 3.57 -19.56 5.74
C LEU A 81 3.73 -20.17 7.13
N LYS A 82 2.77 -19.96 8.01
CA LYS A 82 2.70 -20.61 9.34
C LYS A 82 2.40 -22.10 9.25
N GLY A 83 1.83 -22.56 8.12
CA GLY A 83 1.48 -23.96 7.91
C GLY A 83 0.02 -24.31 8.24
N ASP A 84 -0.87 -23.32 8.33
CA ASP A 84 -2.30 -23.57 8.50
C ASP A 84 -2.85 -24.40 7.33
N GLU A 85 -3.66 -25.40 7.63
CA GLU A 85 -4.27 -26.26 6.61
C GLU A 85 -5.34 -25.53 5.78
N GLY A 86 -5.54 -25.99 4.55
CA GLY A 86 -6.62 -25.53 3.69
C GLY A 86 -6.40 -24.16 3.03
N MET A 87 -5.24 -23.52 3.21
CA MET A 87 -4.98 -22.15 2.73
C MET A 87 -4.69 -22.03 1.23
N ILE A 88 -4.49 -23.14 0.51
CA ILE A 88 -4.05 -23.12 -0.90
C ILE A 88 -5.02 -22.37 -1.80
N HIS A 89 -6.33 -22.57 -1.64
CA HIS A 89 -7.35 -21.90 -2.46
C HIS A 89 -7.33 -20.39 -2.26
N ASP A 90 -7.19 -19.95 -1.01
CA ASP A 90 -7.14 -18.52 -0.67
C ASP A 90 -5.86 -17.89 -1.20
N VAL A 91 -4.72 -18.57 -1.10
CA VAL A 91 -3.45 -18.11 -1.67
C VAL A 91 -3.56 -17.95 -3.18
N ILE A 92 -4.12 -18.95 -3.89
CA ILE A 92 -4.31 -18.87 -5.35
C ILE A 92 -5.24 -17.72 -5.72
N TYR A 93 -6.33 -17.53 -4.96
CA TYR A 93 -7.24 -16.41 -5.15
C TYR A 93 -6.50 -15.08 -5.07
N TRP A 94 -5.77 -14.83 -3.99
CA TRP A 94 -5.05 -13.58 -3.77
C TRP A 94 -3.90 -13.36 -4.76
N LEU A 95 -3.19 -14.39 -5.17
CA LEU A 95 -2.15 -14.29 -6.21
C LEU A 95 -2.72 -13.93 -7.59
N LYS A 96 -3.97 -14.31 -7.86
CA LYS A 96 -4.67 -13.99 -9.11
C LYS A 96 -5.52 -12.72 -9.02
N HIS A 97 -5.69 -12.18 -7.81
CA HIS A 97 -6.50 -11.00 -7.59
C HIS A 97 -5.77 -9.76 -8.10
N HIS A 98 -6.29 -9.20 -9.16
CA HIS A 98 -5.77 -7.98 -9.77
C HIS A 98 -6.90 -6.99 -9.94
N SER A 99 -6.72 -5.77 -9.44
CA SER A 99 -7.59 -4.65 -9.83
C SER A 99 -7.27 -4.23 -11.26
N LYS A 100 -8.31 -3.92 -12.05
CA LYS A 100 -8.14 -3.37 -13.39
C LYS A 100 -7.88 -1.86 -13.38
N GLU A 101 -8.27 -1.20 -12.29
CA GLU A 101 -8.30 0.26 -12.19
C GLU A 101 -7.20 0.81 -11.26
N GLN A 102 -6.72 -0.02 -10.34
CA GLN A 102 -5.80 0.40 -9.29
C GLN A 102 -4.67 -0.60 -9.11
N GLY A 103 -3.49 -0.12 -8.74
CA GLY A 103 -2.40 -0.96 -8.27
C GLY A 103 -2.70 -1.52 -6.88
N ILE A 104 -2.42 -2.80 -6.68
CA ILE A 104 -2.50 -3.43 -5.35
C ILE A 104 -1.07 -3.64 -4.86
N PHE A 105 -0.77 -3.14 -3.66
CA PHE A 105 0.50 -3.36 -3.02
C PHE A 105 0.42 -4.57 -2.09
N ASN A 106 0.92 -5.70 -2.57
CA ASN A 106 0.98 -6.95 -1.83
C ASN A 106 2.29 -7.03 -1.03
N TYR A 107 2.18 -7.23 0.28
CA TYR A 107 3.33 -7.41 1.16
C TYR A 107 3.03 -8.48 2.22
N ILE A 108 4.07 -9.08 2.76
CA ILE A 108 3.96 -10.09 3.82
C ILE A 108 4.27 -9.48 5.18
N THR A 109 5.29 -8.64 5.24
CA THR A 109 5.70 -7.89 6.44
C THR A 109 5.96 -6.43 6.09
N ASP A 110 5.69 -5.54 7.03
CA ASP A 110 6.01 -4.11 6.95
C ASP A 110 6.64 -3.61 8.27
N GLN A 111 6.94 -2.33 8.34
CA GLN A 111 7.50 -1.69 9.53
C GLN A 111 6.52 -1.63 10.73
N ASN A 112 5.24 -1.81 10.50
CA ASN A 112 4.17 -1.74 11.51
C ASN A 112 3.69 -3.12 11.97
N GLY A 113 4.11 -4.18 11.29
CA GLY A 113 3.64 -5.54 11.45
C GLY A 113 4.57 -6.44 12.25
N PHE A 114 4.53 -7.70 11.91
CA PHE A 114 5.42 -8.73 12.44
C PHE A 114 6.78 -8.67 11.76
N THR A 115 7.84 -9.02 12.48
CA THR A 115 9.08 -9.47 11.83
C THR A 115 8.80 -10.77 11.06
N LEU A 116 9.67 -11.13 10.11
CA LEU A 116 9.48 -12.36 9.34
C LEU A 116 9.48 -13.61 10.23
N ASN A 117 10.24 -13.60 11.32
CA ASN A 117 10.28 -14.69 12.31
C ASN A 117 8.97 -14.73 13.12
N ASP A 118 8.51 -13.59 13.60
CA ASP A 118 7.31 -13.51 14.43
C ASP A 118 6.04 -13.82 13.63
N LEU A 119 6.06 -13.54 12.34
CA LEU A 119 4.96 -13.81 11.40
C LEU A 119 4.54 -15.27 11.43
N VAL A 120 5.50 -16.19 11.52
CA VAL A 120 5.26 -17.66 11.50
C VAL A 120 5.27 -18.28 12.89
N SER A 121 5.69 -17.54 13.92
CA SER A 121 5.85 -18.07 15.29
C SER A 121 4.69 -17.74 16.21
N TYR A 122 3.99 -16.62 15.99
CA TYR A 122 2.96 -16.12 16.90
C TYR A 122 1.61 -15.91 16.22
N ASP A 123 0.52 -16.08 16.97
CA ASP A 123 -0.84 -15.79 16.50
C ASP A 123 -1.19 -14.31 16.56
N ALA A 124 -0.57 -13.56 17.49
CA ALA A 124 -0.76 -12.13 17.67
C ALA A 124 0.57 -11.41 17.88
N LYS A 125 0.58 -10.10 17.66
CA LYS A 125 1.75 -9.25 17.90
C LYS A 125 2.04 -9.17 19.40
N HIS A 126 3.28 -9.43 19.80
CA HIS A 126 3.74 -9.44 21.19
C HIS A 126 4.60 -8.25 21.58
N ASN A 127 4.95 -7.37 20.67
CA ASN A 127 5.79 -6.18 20.87
C ASN A 127 5.09 -4.90 20.44
#